data_3b1b0ac6ee89423f9eee0e049424c730
#
_entry.id   3b1b0ac6ee89423f9eee0e049424c730
#
_cell.length_a   1.000
_cell.length_b   1.000
_cell.length_c   1.000
_cell.angle_alpha   90.00
_cell.angle_beta   90.00
_cell.angle_gamma   90.00
#
_symmetry.space_group_name_H-M   'P 1'
#
loop_
_entity.id
_entity.type
_entity.pdbx_description
1 polymer ?
#
loop_
_entity_poly.entity_id
_entity_poly.type
_entity_poly.pdbx_seq_one_letter_code
_entity_poly.pdbx_strand_id
1 'polypeptide(L)'
;MIPFARMHGSGNDFVVVDDRTGRLRPHREALSQALCDRRRGLGGDGLVLLSSGTDGHVVMSYINADGMDGEMCGNGAGCAVRRAWELGFFKGSETVLDTDAGAIGAALDGFRVTMRMTDPQDERLNLSIPTSAGTLLGHYIDTGVPHVVLFVGDVAQVNLAELGPEIRRHTLFPRGCNVNWASAAGENSFRMRTYERGVEAETLSCGTGATAIALVAYRLGLARPPVKIRASGGGTLSIEFDETPAEPLRNVRTTVEVERIAEGTLDQDWLARRGFHF
;
A
#
# COMPACT_ATOMS: atom_id res chain seq x y z
N MET A 1 1.03 5.52 29.95
CA MET A 1 0.25 4.48 29.22
C MET A 1 0.22 4.86 27.75
N ILE A 2 0.48 3.92 26.83
CA ILE A 2 0.54 4.17 25.38
C ILE A 2 -0.66 3.52 24.73
N PRO A 3 -1.68 4.30 24.30
CA PRO A 3 -2.82 3.76 23.58
C PRO A 3 -2.43 3.33 22.18
N PHE A 4 -3.01 2.23 21.71
CA PHE A 4 -2.85 1.73 20.35
C PHE A 4 -4.20 1.43 19.72
N ALA A 5 -4.24 1.39 18.40
CA ALA A 5 -5.30 0.75 17.64
C ALA A 5 -4.70 -0.32 16.74
N ARG A 6 -5.36 -1.48 16.64
CA ARG A 6 -5.09 -2.45 15.61
C ARG A 6 -6.09 -2.26 14.48
N MET A 7 -5.58 -2.03 13.29
CA MET A 7 -6.37 -1.66 12.12
C MET A 7 -5.94 -2.46 10.90
N HIS A 8 -6.78 -2.56 9.90
CA HIS A 8 -6.38 -3.07 8.59
C HIS A 8 -6.99 -2.26 7.45
N GLY A 9 -6.28 -2.27 6.31
CA GLY A 9 -6.78 -1.88 5.01
C GLY A 9 -6.55 -3.02 4.03
N SER A 10 -7.61 -3.50 3.39
CA SER A 10 -7.53 -4.59 2.40
C SER A 10 -6.83 -5.87 2.90
N GLY A 11 -6.97 -6.20 4.19
CA GLY A 11 -6.35 -7.39 4.82
C GLY A 11 -4.91 -7.19 5.32
N ASN A 12 -4.25 -6.10 4.97
CA ASN A 12 -2.94 -5.72 5.48
C ASN A 12 -3.10 -5.00 6.81
N ASP A 13 -2.53 -5.53 7.91
CA ASP A 13 -2.86 -5.14 9.27
C ASP A 13 -1.71 -4.41 9.99
N PHE A 14 -2.08 -3.38 10.75
CA PHE A 14 -1.13 -2.46 11.37
C PHE A 14 -1.44 -2.23 12.84
N VAL A 15 -0.39 -2.00 13.64
CA VAL A 15 -0.48 -1.38 14.95
C VAL A 15 -0.28 0.12 14.77
N VAL A 16 -1.31 0.93 15.08
CA VAL A 16 -1.28 2.38 14.91
C VAL A 16 -1.21 3.05 16.28
N VAL A 17 -0.21 3.91 16.49
CA VAL A 17 0.08 4.53 17.78
C VAL A 17 0.22 6.05 17.62
N ASP A 18 -0.34 6.80 18.56
CA ASP A 18 -0.14 8.24 18.67
C ASP A 18 1.22 8.55 19.30
N ASP A 19 2.10 9.13 18.53
CA ASP A 19 3.43 9.59 18.95
C ASP A 19 3.60 11.11 18.79
N ARG A 20 2.54 11.91 19.08
CA ARG A 20 2.65 13.38 19.04
C ARG A 20 3.74 13.93 19.97
N THR A 21 4.14 13.17 20.96
CA THR A 21 5.26 13.53 21.86
C THR A 21 6.64 13.22 21.27
N GLY A 22 6.72 12.44 20.19
CA GLY A 22 7.97 12.04 19.53
C GLY A 22 8.84 11.06 20.31
N ARG A 23 8.36 10.55 21.45
CA ARG A 23 9.15 9.69 22.35
C ARG A 23 9.30 8.24 21.87
N LEU A 24 8.43 7.78 20.98
CA LEU A 24 8.48 6.41 20.45
C LEU A 24 9.37 6.30 19.22
N ARG A 25 9.46 7.35 18.43
CA ARG A 25 10.23 7.37 17.18
C ARG A 25 11.70 6.93 17.32
N PRO A 26 12.47 7.29 18.37
CA PRO A 26 13.84 6.80 18.56
C PRO A 26 13.95 5.28 18.76
N HIS A 27 12.84 4.63 19.14
CA HIS A 27 12.77 3.19 19.44
C HIS A 27 11.97 2.41 18.38
N ARG A 28 11.58 3.05 17.28
CA ARG A 28 10.60 2.55 16.31
C ARG A 28 10.91 1.16 15.76
N GLU A 29 12.19 0.88 15.48
CA GLU A 29 12.64 -0.41 14.93
C GLU A 29 12.36 -1.56 15.89
N ALA A 30 12.93 -1.47 17.10
CA ALA A 30 12.73 -2.50 18.12
C ALA A 30 11.28 -2.59 18.59
N LEU A 31 10.57 -1.44 18.64
CA LEU A 31 9.17 -1.38 19.01
C LEU A 31 8.29 -2.06 17.95
N SER A 32 8.57 -1.87 16.67
CA SER A 32 7.87 -2.55 15.58
C SER A 32 8.05 -4.06 15.68
N GLN A 33 9.30 -4.53 15.79
CA GLN A 33 9.58 -5.96 15.94
C GLN A 33 8.85 -6.59 17.13
N ALA A 34 8.80 -5.88 18.26
CA ALA A 34 8.14 -6.37 19.45
C ALA A 34 6.61 -6.39 19.34
N LEU A 35 6.02 -5.29 18.80
CA LEU A 35 4.56 -5.15 18.68
C LEU A 35 3.98 -6.02 17.56
N CYS A 36 4.69 -6.14 16.44
CA CYS A 36 4.21 -6.87 15.27
C CYS A 36 4.43 -8.39 15.35
N ASP A 37 5.16 -8.89 16.37
CA ASP A 37 5.26 -10.35 16.63
C ASP A 37 3.86 -10.92 16.86
N ARG A 38 3.41 -11.83 15.97
CA ARG A 38 2.05 -12.41 16.00
C ARG A 38 1.79 -13.36 17.16
N ARG A 39 2.82 -13.75 17.90
CA ARG A 39 2.72 -14.69 19.06
C ARG A 39 3.00 -14.03 20.40
N ARG A 40 3.88 -13.04 20.44
CA ARG A 40 4.38 -12.42 21.66
C ARG A 40 4.09 -10.91 21.76
N GLY A 41 3.55 -10.32 20.69
CA GLY A 41 3.09 -8.95 20.58
C GLY A 41 1.60 -8.88 20.27
N LEU A 42 1.20 -7.79 19.62
CA LEU A 42 -0.15 -7.58 19.12
C LEU A 42 -0.36 -8.27 17.76
N GLY A 43 0.74 -8.52 17.05
CA GLY A 43 0.75 -8.99 15.67
C GLY A 43 0.41 -7.88 14.68
N GLY A 44 0.98 -7.94 13.50
CA GLY A 44 0.73 -6.99 12.42
C GLY A 44 1.78 -7.09 11.33
N ASP A 45 1.51 -6.48 10.19
CA ASP A 45 2.45 -6.36 9.08
C ASP A 45 3.38 -5.16 9.27
N GLY A 46 3.01 -4.23 10.15
CA GLY A 46 3.84 -3.09 10.50
C GLY A 46 3.28 -2.20 11.61
N LEU A 47 4.13 -1.29 12.06
CA LEU A 47 3.85 -0.24 13.02
C LEU A 47 3.67 1.09 12.28
N VAL A 48 2.63 1.82 12.63
CA VAL A 48 2.41 3.20 12.18
C VAL A 48 2.46 4.12 13.40
N LEU A 49 3.40 5.06 13.39
CA LEU A 49 3.48 6.14 14.38
C LEU A 49 2.91 7.41 13.78
N LEU A 50 1.98 8.05 14.49
CA LEU A 50 1.34 9.29 14.09
C LEU A 50 1.89 10.45 14.90
N SER A 51 2.31 11.51 14.23
CA SER A 51 2.68 12.77 14.87
C SER A 51 2.09 13.98 14.13
N SER A 52 2.14 15.15 14.76
CA SER A 52 1.67 16.39 14.14
C SER A 52 2.76 16.98 13.25
N GLY A 53 2.41 17.30 12.03
CA GLY A 53 3.24 18.06 11.11
C GLY A 53 3.00 19.57 11.22
N THR A 54 3.58 20.31 10.28
CA THR A 54 3.31 21.73 10.08
C THR A 54 1.95 21.92 9.42
N ASP A 55 1.35 23.09 9.55
CA ASP A 55 0.12 23.51 8.86
C ASP A 55 -1.08 22.56 9.04
N GLY A 56 -1.12 21.81 10.15
CA GLY A 56 -2.20 20.86 10.44
C GLY A 56 -2.08 19.53 9.71
N HIS A 57 -0.94 19.26 9.07
CA HIS A 57 -0.66 17.97 8.46
C HIS A 57 -0.52 16.87 9.52
N VAL A 58 -0.79 15.65 9.10
CA VAL A 58 -0.51 14.44 9.87
C VAL A 58 0.79 13.82 9.36
N VAL A 59 1.74 13.56 10.23
CA VAL A 59 2.97 12.85 9.88
C VAL A 59 2.82 11.37 10.19
N MET A 60 3.10 10.53 9.21
CA MET A 60 3.12 9.09 9.33
C MET A 60 4.55 8.58 9.22
N SER A 61 5.02 7.87 10.25
CA SER A 61 6.20 7.00 10.13
C SER A 61 5.73 5.56 10.05
N TYR A 62 6.08 4.89 8.97
CA TYR A 62 5.74 3.48 8.74
C TYR A 62 6.96 2.59 8.89
N ILE A 63 6.85 1.57 9.72
CA ILE A 63 7.92 0.63 10.00
C ILE A 63 7.38 -0.79 9.78
N ASN A 64 8.06 -1.57 8.95
CA ASN A 64 7.74 -2.97 8.70
C ASN A 64 7.86 -3.81 9.97
N ALA A 65 7.24 -4.98 10.01
CA ALA A 65 7.29 -5.89 11.15
C ALA A 65 8.71 -6.37 11.52
N ASP A 66 9.64 -6.35 10.56
CA ASP A 66 11.06 -6.67 10.77
C ASP A 66 11.88 -5.51 11.37
N GLY A 67 11.27 -4.34 11.53
CA GLY A 67 11.88 -3.12 12.07
C GLY A 67 12.48 -2.20 11.00
N MET A 68 12.49 -2.59 9.74
CA MET A 68 12.97 -1.74 8.65
C MET A 68 11.98 -0.61 8.37
N ASP A 69 12.48 0.60 8.14
CA ASP A 69 11.63 1.71 7.69
C ASP A 69 10.97 1.33 6.35
N GLY A 70 9.68 1.55 6.24
CA GLY A 70 8.93 1.37 5.01
C GLY A 70 8.76 2.69 4.26
N GLU A 71 8.96 2.68 2.94
CA GLU A 71 8.86 3.90 2.13
C GLU A 71 7.43 4.45 2.12
N MET A 72 6.46 3.64 1.73
CA MET A 72 5.04 3.99 1.67
C MET A 72 4.17 2.74 1.56
N CYS A 73 3.11 2.70 2.34
CA CYS A 73 2.08 1.66 2.25
C CYS A 73 0.69 2.31 2.18
N GLY A 74 -0.02 2.18 1.05
CA GLY A 74 -1.34 2.78 0.87
C GLY A 74 -2.38 2.31 1.89
N ASN A 75 -2.34 1.04 2.29
CA ASN A 75 -3.23 0.51 3.32
C ASN A 75 -2.89 1.08 4.71
N GLY A 76 -1.59 1.18 5.03
CA GLY A 76 -1.10 1.82 6.25
C GLY A 76 -1.45 3.30 6.30
N ALA A 77 -1.31 4.01 5.17
CA ALA A 77 -1.70 5.42 5.04
C ALA A 77 -3.21 5.61 5.26
N GLY A 78 -4.05 4.73 4.70
CA GLY A 78 -5.48 4.73 4.97
C GLY A 78 -5.80 4.56 6.47
N CYS A 79 -5.16 3.60 7.13
CA CYS A 79 -5.29 3.39 8.58
C CYS A 79 -4.79 4.61 9.37
N ALA A 80 -3.68 5.23 8.96
CA ALA A 80 -3.11 6.44 9.55
C ALA A 80 -4.10 7.61 9.51
N VAL A 81 -4.67 7.90 8.34
CA VAL A 81 -5.67 8.98 8.15
C VAL A 81 -6.90 8.75 9.01
N ARG A 82 -7.47 7.55 8.99
CA ARG A 82 -8.64 7.23 9.80
C ARG A 82 -8.34 7.37 11.30
N ARG A 83 -7.22 6.83 11.77
CA ARG A 83 -6.85 6.92 13.19
C ARG A 83 -6.52 8.34 13.61
N ALA A 84 -5.84 9.11 12.77
CA ALA A 84 -5.55 10.52 13.04
C ALA A 84 -6.84 11.34 13.21
N TRP A 85 -7.85 11.10 12.38
CA TRP A 85 -9.16 11.73 12.54
C TRP A 85 -9.83 11.37 13.87
N GLU A 86 -9.85 10.08 14.24
CA GLU A 86 -10.39 9.59 15.52
C GLU A 86 -9.69 10.23 16.73
N LEU A 87 -8.40 10.51 16.63
CA LEU A 87 -7.57 11.13 17.67
C LEU A 87 -7.59 12.66 17.65
N GLY A 88 -8.32 13.25 16.69
CA GLY A 88 -8.47 14.70 16.58
C GLY A 88 -7.23 15.44 16.07
N PHE A 89 -6.39 14.80 15.26
CA PHE A 89 -5.26 15.48 14.60
C PHE A 89 -5.76 16.53 13.61
N PHE A 90 -6.88 16.29 12.97
CA PHE A 90 -7.52 17.22 12.05
C PHE A 90 -9.04 17.17 12.20
N LYS A 91 -9.72 18.20 11.66
CA LYS A 91 -11.17 18.32 11.64
C LYS A 91 -11.66 18.31 10.18
N GLY A 92 -12.91 17.91 9.98
CA GLY A 92 -13.47 17.77 8.64
C GLY A 92 -13.11 16.43 8.01
N SER A 93 -13.16 16.37 6.68
CA SER A 93 -12.97 15.13 5.91
C SER A 93 -11.64 15.07 5.14
N GLU A 94 -10.88 16.14 5.09
CA GLU A 94 -9.65 16.21 4.29
C GLU A 94 -8.43 16.52 5.17
N THR A 95 -7.29 15.97 4.78
CA THR A 95 -5.99 16.22 5.42
C THR A 95 -4.86 15.98 4.42
N VAL A 96 -3.66 16.41 4.79
CA VAL A 96 -2.42 16.00 4.14
C VAL A 96 -1.67 15.06 5.07
N LEU A 97 -1.26 13.92 4.54
CA LEU A 97 -0.42 12.94 5.24
C LEU A 97 1.01 13.09 4.72
N ASP A 98 1.90 13.55 5.58
CA ASP A 98 3.33 13.61 5.29
C ASP A 98 3.95 12.23 5.57
N THR A 99 4.59 11.66 4.57
CA THR A 99 5.25 10.35 4.61
C THR A 99 6.70 10.47 4.13
N ASP A 100 7.51 9.44 4.34
CA ASP A 100 8.88 9.40 3.83
C ASP A 100 8.94 9.41 2.28
N ALA A 101 7.83 9.06 1.60
CA ALA A 101 7.68 9.16 0.14
C ALA A 101 7.11 10.52 -0.33
N GLY A 102 6.85 11.46 0.59
CA GLY A 102 6.29 12.77 0.31
C GLY A 102 4.89 12.99 0.89
N ALA A 103 4.34 14.16 0.59
CA ALA A 103 3.02 14.58 1.07
C ALA A 103 1.90 14.00 0.18
N ILE A 104 0.88 13.44 0.81
CA ILE A 104 -0.26 12.78 0.17
C ILE A 104 -1.54 13.44 0.64
N GLY A 105 -2.30 14.02 -0.30
CA GLY A 105 -3.66 14.49 -0.01
C GLY A 105 -4.58 13.29 0.23
N ALA A 106 -5.37 13.35 1.30
CA ALA A 106 -6.30 12.29 1.67
C ALA A 106 -7.66 12.85 2.08
N ALA A 107 -8.72 12.12 1.73
CA ALA A 107 -10.10 12.40 2.13
C ALA A 107 -10.71 11.18 2.83
N LEU A 108 -11.43 11.41 3.92
CA LEU A 108 -12.10 10.40 4.73
C LEU A 108 -13.60 10.50 4.56
N ASP A 109 -14.24 9.38 4.22
CA ASP A 109 -15.70 9.22 4.22
C ASP A 109 -16.07 7.93 4.96
N GLY A 110 -16.50 8.07 6.19
CA GLY A 110 -16.80 6.94 7.07
C GLY A 110 -15.55 6.07 7.31
N PHE A 111 -15.52 4.88 6.76
CA PHE A 111 -14.39 3.95 6.81
C PHE A 111 -13.60 3.88 5.49
N ARG A 112 -13.95 4.73 4.52
CA ARG A 112 -13.25 4.86 3.23
C ARG A 112 -12.25 6.00 3.29
N VAL A 113 -11.04 5.72 2.89
CA VAL A 113 -9.98 6.72 2.75
C VAL A 113 -9.57 6.77 1.29
N THR A 114 -9.74 7.93 0.68
CA THR A 114 -9.30 8.22 -0.70
C THR A 114 -8.01 9.01 -0.64
N MET A 115 -6.98 8.50 -1.29
CA MET A 115 -5.65 9.12 -1.36
C MET A 115 -5.35 9.55 -2.78
N ARG A 116 -4.76 10.73 -2.93
CA ARG A 116 -4.23 11.20 -4.19
C ARG A 116 -2.89 10.52 -4.46
N MET A 117 -2.82 9.79 -5.56
CA MET A 117 -1.62 9.09 -5.99
C MET A 117 -0.77 9.99 -6.89
N THR A 118 0.50 9.63 -7.05
CA THR A 118 1.36 10.22 -8.07
C THR A 118 0.80 9.95 -9.46
N ASP A 119 0.73 10.99 -10.30
CA ASP A 119 0.33 10.80 -11.69
C ASP A 119 1.36 9.91 -12.41
N PRO A 120 0.89 8.98 -13.26
CA PRO A 120 1.75 7.99 -13.89
C PRO A 120 2.74 8.59 -14.86
N GLN A 121 3.87 7.92 -15.02
CA GLN A 121 4.94 8.28 -15.95
C GLN A 121 5.45 7.04 -16.70
N ASP A 122 6.24 7.26 -17.77
CA ASP A 122 6.94 6.21 -18.54
C ASP A 122 6.04 5.01 -18.86
N GLU A 123 4.92 5.28 -19.55
CA GLU A 123 4.00 4.24 -20.00
C GLU A 123 4.52 3.53 -21.25
N ARG A 124 4.67 2.21 -21.21
CA ARG A 124 5.09 1.38 -22.35
C ARG A 124 4.17 0.15 -22.45
N LEU A 125 3.30 0.16 -23.43
CA LEU A 125 2.34 -0.94 -23.64
C LEU A 125 2.89 -2.00 -24.60
N ASN A 126 2.32 -3.19 -24.53
CA ASN A 126 2.57 -4.32 -25.45
C ASN A 126 4.05 -4.74 -25.54
N LEU A 127 4.72 -4.82 -24.42
CA LEU A 127 6.10 -5.29 -24.36
C LEU A 127 6.15 -6.82 -24.47
N SER A 128 7.01 -7.33 -25.35
CA SER A 128 7.38 -8.73 -25.40
C SER A 128 8.48 -9.00 -24.37
N ILE A 129 8.17 -9.77 -23.34
CA ILE A 129 9.07 -10.09 -22.23
C ILE A 129 9.48 -11.56 -22.35
N PRO A 130 10.70 -11.88 -22.83
CA PRO A 130 11.22 -13.23 -22.83
C PRO A 130 11.37 -13.76 -21.39
N THR A 131 10.88 -14.96 -21.14
CA THR A 131 10.99 -15.63 -19.84
C THR A 131 11.24 -17.13 -20.04
N SER A 132 11.59 -17.83 -18.96
CA SER A 132 11.74 -19.29 -18.93
C SER A 132 10.47 -20.03 -19.36
N ALA A 133 9.29 -19.43 -19.16
CA ALA A 133 7.99 -19.96 -19.58
C ALA A 133 7.58 -19.54 -21.01
N GLY A 134 8.49 -18.91 -21.77
CA GLY A 134 8.21 -18.36 -23.10
C GLY A 134 8.10 -16.82 -23.08
N THR A 135 7.69 -16.26 -24.21
CA THR A 135 7.52 -14.80 -24.32
C THR A 135 6.16 -14.38 -23.79
N LEU A 136 6.15 -13.54 -22.75
CA LEU A 136 4.94 -13.00 -22.15
C LEU A 136 4.65 -11.59 -22.69
N LEU A 137 3.38 -11.24 -22.84
CA LEU A 137 2.92 -9.90 -23.16
C LEU A 137 2.72 -9.12 -21.85
N GLY A 138 3.49 -8.07 -21.66
CA GLY A 138 3.41 -7.22 -20.49
C GLY A 138 3.28 -5.74 -20.84
N HIS A 139 2.97 -4.94 -19.85
CA HIS A 139 2.80 -3.49 -19.97
C HIS A 139 3.52 -2.84 -18.81
N TYR A 140 4.30 -1.81 -19.08
CA TYR A 140 5.05 -1.08 -18.06
C TYR A 140 4.43 0.28 -17.80
N ILE A 141 4.37 0.67 -16.54
CA ILE A 141 3.95 2.00 -16.10
C ILE A 141 4.63 2.33 -14.77
N ASP A 142 5.05 3.58 -14.59
CA ASP A 142 5.57 4.09 -13.32
C ASP A 142 4.48 4.90 -12.61
N THR A 143 3.99 4.43 -11.47
CA THR A 143 2.97 5.07 -10.63
C THR A 143 3.57 5.67 -9.36
N GLY A 144 4.79 6.21 -9.46
CA GLY A 144 5.66 6.62 -8.35
C GLY A 144 6.75 5.59 -8.08
N VAL A 145 6.48 4.34 -8.43
CA VAL A 145 7.45 3.24 -8.51
C VAL A 145 7.17 2.41 -9.77
N PRO A 146 8.21 1.73 -10.33
CA PRO A 146 8.07 0.94 -11.56
C PRO A 146 7.16 -0.28 -11.38
N HIS A 147 6.23 -0.47 -12.30
CA HIS A 147 5.34 -1.63 -12.38
C HIS A 147 5.33 -2.28 -13.75
N VAL A 148 5.28 -3.61 -13.78
CA VAL A 148 4.90 -4.40 -14.94
C VAL A 148 3.54 -5.05 -14.65
N VAL A 149 2.63 -4.97 -15.61
CA VAL A 149 1.29 -5.55 -15.55
C VAL A 149 1.15 -6.62 -16.63
N LEU A 150 0.71 -7.82 -16.23
CA LEU A 150 0.41 -8.93 -17.13
C LEU A 150 -1.05 -9.36 -16.92
N PHE A 151 -1.86 -9.31 -17.99
CA PHE A 151 -3.22 -9.84 -17.95
C PHE A 151 -3.22 -11.32 -18.29
N VAL A 152 -3.86 -12.12 -17.44
CA VAL A 152 -3.94 -13.58 -17.56
C VAL A 152 -5.38 -14.06 -17.39
N GLY A 153 -5.67 -15.28 -17.81
CA GLY A 153 -7.00 -15.87 -17.64
C GLY A 153 -7.39 -16.06 -16.17
N ASP A 154 -6.45 -16.55 -15.34
CA ASP A 154 -6.64 -16.71 -13.90
C ASP A 154 -5.32 -16.51 -13.16
N VAL A 155 -5.28 -15.50 -12.28
CA VAL A 155 -4.09 -15.19 -11.46
C VAL A 155 -3.70 -16.35 -10.52
N ALA A 156 -4.65 -17.20 -10.11
CA ALA A 156 -4.37 -18.33 -9.23
C ALA A 156 -3.47 -19.38 -9.86
N GLN A 157 -3.44 -19.46 -11.21
CA GLN A 157 -2.62 -20.42 -11.96
C GLN A 157 -1.19 -19.93 -12.22
N VAL A 158 -0.86 -18.69 -11.83
CA VAL A 158 0.47 -18.12 -12.07
C VAL A 158 1.48 -18.67 -11.08
N ASN A 159 2.59 -19.22 -11.56
CA ASN A 159 3.75 -19.55 -10.75
C ASN A 159 4.57 -18.27 -10.45
N LEU A 160 4.06 -17.50 -9.50
CA LEU A 160 4.60 -16.19 -9.16
C LEU A 160 6.00 -16.28 -8.54
N ALA A 161 6.28 -17.37 -7.80
CA ALA A 161 7.59 -17.58 -7.18
C ALA A 161 8.71 -17.78 -8.22
N GLU A 162 8.40 -18.30 -9.40
CA GLU A 162 9.35 -18.51 -10.49
C GLU A 162 9.43 -17.29 -11.40
N LEU A 163 8.30 -16.82 -11.92
CA LEU A 163 8.26 -15.75 -12.90
C LEU A 163 8.45 -14.35 -12.30
N GLY A 164 8.09 -14.17 -11.04
CA GLY A 164 8.22 -12.89 -10.33
C GLY A 164 9.66 -12.38 -10.29
N PRO A 165 10.63 -13.14 -9.73
CA PRO A 165 12.03 -12.75 -9.69
C PRO A 165 12.63 -12.51 -11.08
N GLU A 166 12.26 -13.32 -12.07
CA GLU A 166 12.76 -13.24 -13.44
C GLU A 166 12.35 -11.93 -14.10
N ILE A 167 11.05 -11.58 -14.08
CA ILE A 167 10.54 -10.35 -14.68
C ILE A 167 10.99 -9.13 -13.87
N ARG A 168 10.98 -9.23 -12.54
CA ARG A 168 11.42 -8.17 -11.62
C ARG A 168 12.82 -7.66 -11.94
N ARG A 169 13.73 -8.53 -12.40
CA ARG A 169 15.14 -8.23 -12.71
C ARG A 169 15.44 -8.25 -14.21
N HIS A 170 14.42 -8.30 -15.05
CA HIS A 170 14.59 -8.38 -16.49
C HIS A 170 15.29 -7.12 -17.04
N THR A 171 16.15 -7.26 -18.03
CA THR A 171 16.96 -6.18 -18.63
C THR A 171 16.11 -5.06 -19.23
N LEU A 172 14.88 -5.32 -19.64
CA LEU A 172 13.91 -4.29 -20.05
C LEU A 172 13.56 -3.27 -18.95
N PHE A 173 13.82 -3.62 -17.67
CA PHE A 173 13.49 -2.83 -16.51
C PHE A 173 14.74 -2.59 -15.63
N PRO A 174 15.68 -1.71 -16.06
CA PRO A 174 17.00 -1.58 -15.41
C PRO A 174 16.93 -1.12 -13.96
N ARG A 175 15.86 -0.42 -13.55
CA ARG A 175 15.60 -0.07 -12.13
C ARG A 175 14.92 -1.21 -11.36
N GLY A 176 14.63 -2.33 -12.04
CA GLY A 176 13.71 -3.35 -11.57
C GLY A 176 12.28 -2.83 -11.47
N CYS A 177 11.33 -3.73 -11.21
CA CYS A 177 9.90 -3.38 -11.14
C CYS A 177 9.15 -4.28 -10.16
N ASN A 178 8.00 -3.82 -9.70
CA ASN A 178 6.97 -4.68 -9.14
C ASN A 178 6.27 -5.41 -10.28
N VAL A 179 5.97 -6.68 -10.12
CA VAL A 179 5.34 -7.49 -11.17
C VAL A 179 3.93 -7.86 -10.74
N ASN A 180 2.94 -7.41 -11.52
CA ASN A 180 1.54 -7.54 -11.18
C ASN A 180 0.84 -8.41 -12.23
N TRP A 181 0.22 -9.50 -11.78
CA TRP A 181 -0.68 -10.29 -12.60
C TRP A 181 -2.11 -9.90 -12.29
N ALA A 182 -2.92 -9.74 -13.34
CA ALA A 182 -4.32 -9.38 -13.23
C ALA A 182 -5.19 -10.33 -14.05
N SER A 183 -6.33 -10.74 -13.49
CA SER A 183 -7.39 -11.46 -14.22
C SER A 183 -8.73 -10.78 -14.01
N ALA A 184 -9.57 -10.78 -15.06
CA ALA A 184 -10.90 -10.19 -14.99
C ALA A 184 -11.76 -10.86 -13.89
N ALA A 185 -12.51 -10.05 -13.15
CA ALA A 185 -13.39 -10.50 -12.07
C ALA A 185 -14.82 -9.96 -12.17
N GLY A 186 -15.13 -9.33 -13.29
CA GLY A 186 -16.40 -8.68 -13.62
C GLY A 186 -16.17 -7.38 -14.38
N GLU A 187 -17.22 -6.64 -14.63
CA GLU A 187 -17.14 -5.34 -15.29
C GLU A 187 -16.27 -4.37 -14.46
N ASN A 188 -15.30 -3.73 -15.09
CA ASN A 188 -14.34 -2.81 -14.46
C ASN A 188 -13.71 -3.38 -13.17
N SER A 189 -13.52 -4.70 -13.11
CA SER A 189 -13.02 -5.36 -11.90
C SER A 189 -12.00 -6.45 -12.23
N PHE A 190 -10.89 -6.50 -11.45
CA PHE A 190 -9.82 -7.47 -11.61
C PHE A 190 -9.42 -8.07 -10.26
N ARG A 191 -8.93 -9.31 -10.28
CA ARG A 191 -8.13 -9.89 -9.20
C ARG A 191 -6.67 -9.65 -9.51
N MET A 192 -5.87 -9.42 -8.46
CA MET A 192 -4.44 -9.21 -8.61
C MET A 192 -3.62 -10.14 -7.72
N ARG A 193 -2.41 -10.43 -8.18
CA ARG A 193 -1.30 -10.93 -7.37
C ARG A 193 -0.05 -10.14 -7.74
N THR A 194 0.77 -9.80 -6.76
CA THR A 194 1.96 -8.97 -6.95
C THR A 194 3.20 -9.63 -6.35
N TYR A 195 4.27 -9.72 -7.16
CA TYR A 195 5.63 -9.93 -6.66
C TYR A 195 6.27 -8.57 -6.46
N GLU A 196 6.61 -8.23 -5.23
CA GLU A 196 6.99 -6.88 -4.86
C GLU A 196 8.50 -6.69 -4.79
N ARG A 197 8.98 -5.62 -5.44
CA ARG A 197 10.37 -5.20 -5.41
C ARG A 197 10.74 -4.71 -4.00
N GLY A 198 11.84 -5.22 -3.46
CA GLY A 198 12.29 -4.92 -2.11
C GLY A 198 11.82 -5.93 -1.06
N VAL A 199 10.60 -6.46 -1.20
CA VAL A 199 10.12 -7.61 -0.42
C VAL A 199 10.64 -8.93 -1.00
N GLU A 200 10.78 -8.97 -2.34
CA GLU A 200 11.25 -10.14 -3.11
C GLU A 200 10.37 -11.38 -2.90
N ALA A 201 9.08 -11.16 -2.69
CA ALA A 201 8.05 -12.17 -2.50
C ALA A 201 6.67 -11.66 -2.93
N GLU A 202 5.65 -12.53 -2.90
CA GLU A 202 4.26 -12.13 -3.04
C GLU A 202 3.81 -11.34 -1.81
N THR A 203 3.13 -10.20 -2.04
CA THR A 203 2.49 -9.40 -0.99
C THR A 203 0.97 -9.49 -1.07
N LEU A 204 0.30 -9.35 0.07
CA LEU A 204 -1.16 -9.45 0.17
C LEU A 204 -1.90 -8.30 -0.51
N SER A 205 -1.26 -7.14 -0.66
CA SER A 205 -1.83 -5.96 -1.32
C SER A 205 -0.72 -4.97 -1.68
N CYS A 206 -0.80 -4.41 -2.89
CA CYS A 206 0.09 -3.35 -3.38
C CYS A 206 -0.78 -2.24 -3.99
N GLY A 207 -0.87 -1.09 -3.33
CA GLY A 207 -1.72 0.03 -3.75
C GLY A 207 -1.28 0.62 -5.10
N THR A 208 0.03 0.85 -5.28
CA THR A 208 0.59 1.35 -6.55
C THR A 208 0.46 0.32 -7.67
N GLY A 209 0.56 -0.98 -7.34
CA GLY A 209 0.32 -2.07 -8.30
C GLY A 209 -1.14 -2.15 -8.74
N ALA A 210 -2.09 -1.98 -7.83
CA ALA A 210 -3.52 -1.90 -8.15
C ALA A 210 -3.79 -0.70 -9.07
N THR A 211 -3.17 0.44 -8.77
CA THR A 211 -3.22 1.63 -9.62
C THR A 211 -2.69 1.33 -11.01
N ALA A 212 -1.51 0.71 -11.11
CA ALA A 212 -0.90 0.34 -12.39
C ALA A 212 -1.84 -0.56 -13.23
N ILE A 213 -2.46 -1.58 -12.62
CA ILE A 213 -3.42 -2.46 -13.30
C ILE A 213 -4.60 -1.66 -13.84
N ALA A 214 -5.19 -0.78 -13.04
CA ALA A 214 -6.36 0.02 -13.43
C ALA A 214 -6.06 0.93 -14.62
N LEU A 215 -4.92 1.64 -14.58
CA LEU A 215 -4.50 2.56 -15.63
C LEU A 215 -4.19 1.83 -16.93
N VAL A 216 -3.45 0.72 -16.86
CA VAL A 216 -3.15 -0.12 -18.04
C VAL A 216 -4.42 -0.75 -18.60
N ALA A 217 -5.33 -1.25 -17.75
CA ALA A 217 -6.62 -1.80 -18.20
C ALA A 217 -7.43 -0.76 -18.98
N TYR A 218 -7.46 0.48 -18.52
CA TYR A 218 -8.10 1.58 -19.24
C TYR A 218 -7.45 1.84 -20.61
N ARG A 219 -6.12 1.93 -20.66
CA ARG A 219 -5.37 2.14 -21.90
C ARG A 219 -5.60 1.05 -22.95
N LEU A 220 -5.85 -0.15 -22.50
CA LEU A 220 -6.16 -1.31 -23.36
C LEU A 220 -7.66 -1.42 -23.70
N GLY A 221 -8.49 -0.51 -23.19
CA GLY A 221 -9.94 -0.58 -23.39
C GLY A 221 -10.65 -1.71 -22.63
N LEU A 222 -9.99 -2.28 -21.60
CA LEU A 222 -10.52 -3.40 -20.81
C LEU A 222 -11.41 -2.92 -19.65
N ALA A 223 -11.27 -1.67 -19.23
CA ALA A 223 -12.04 -1.10 -18.12
C ALA A 223 -12.15 0.43 -18.21
N ARG A 224 -13.11 0.98 -17.44
CA ARG A 224 -13.27 2.43 -17.21
C ARG A 224 -13.32 2.72 -15.72
N PRO A 225 -12.87 3.90 -15.26
CA PRO A 225 -12.95 4.27 -13.86
C PRO A 225 -14.42 4.41 -13.38
N PRO A 226 -14.74 4.08 -12.13
CA PRO A 226 -13.83 3.52 -11.13
C PRO A 226 -13.49 2.05 -11.40
N VAL A 227 -12.20 1.70 -11.37
CA VAL A 227 -11.73 0.33 -11.55
C VAL A 227 -11.50 -0.32 -10.18
N LYS A 228 -12.09 -1.49 -9.97
CA LYS A 228 -11.98 -2.25 -8.72
C LYS A 228 -10.90 -3.33 -8.84
N ILE A 229 -9.95 -3.30 -7.92
CA ILE A 229 -8.87 -4.29 -7.88
C ILE A 229 -8.96 -5.07 -6.57
N ARG A 230 -9.24 -6.37 -6.67
CA ARG A 230 -9.24 -7.28 -5.52
C ARG A 230 -7.85 -7.85 -5.31
N ALA A 231 -7.23 -7.48 -4.20
CA ALA A 231 -5.92 -7.96 -3.78
C ALA A 231 -5.98 -9.41 -3.26
N SER A 232 -4.86 -10.12 -3.23
CA SER A 232 -4.76 -11.48 -2.72
C SER A 232 -5.10 -11.60 -1.23
N GLY A 233 -4.89 -10.54 -0.45
CA GLY A 233 -5.35 -10.43 0.96
C GLY A 233 -6.86 -10.28 1.12
N GLY A 234 -7.65 -10.26 0.04
CA GLY A 234 -9.12 -10.25 0.04
C GLY A 234 -9.76 -8.85 0.01
N GLY A 235 -9.02 -7.80 0.30
CA GLY A 235 -9.52 -6.42 0.22
C GLY A 235 -9.66 -5.93 -1.22
N THR A 236 -10.48 -4.90 -1.41
CA THR A 236 -10.69 -4.27 -2.71
C THR A 236 -10.29 -2.81 -2.66
N LEU A 237 -9.46 -2.40 -3.63
CA LEU A 237 -9.11 -1.01 -3.87
C LEU A 237 -9.95 -0.49 -5.04
N SER A 238 -10.41 0.75 -4.94
CA SER A 238 -11.10 1.45 -6.04
C SER A 238 -10.20 2.54 -6.58
N ILE A 239 -9.91 2.50 -7.86
CA ILE A 239 -9.02 3.44 -8.54
C ILE A 239 -9.84 4.33 -9.47
N GLU A 240 -9.69 5.63 -9.28
CA GLU A 240 -10.31 6.68 -10.08
C GLU A 240 -9.24 7.57 -10.72
N PHE A 241 -9.53 8.11 -11.87
CA PHE A 241 -8.66 9.05 -12.60
C PHE A 241 -9.46 9.74 -13.69
N ASP A 242 -8.91 10.82 -14.26
CA ASP A 242 -9.56 11.52 -15.36
C ASP A 242 -9.43 10.71 -16.66
N GLU A 243 -10.56 10.52 -17.36
CA GLU A 243 -10.59 9.80 -18.63
C GLU A 243 -10.10 10.69 -19.77
N THR A 244 -8.83 10.55 -20.13
CA THR A 244 -8.20 11.28 -21.24
C THR A 244 -7.41 10.31 -22.13
N PRO A 245 -8.00 9.75 -23.19
CA PRO A 245 -7.35 8.71 -24.00
C PRO A 245 -6.04 9.12 -24.65
N ALA A 246 -5.92 10.39 -25.03
CA ALA A 246 -4.78 10.92 -25.79
C ALA A 246 -3.70 11.61 -24.96
N GLU A 247 -3.95 11.85 -23.67
CA GLU A 247 -3.07 12.59 -22.76
C GLU A 247 -2.58 11.72 -21.61
N PRO A 248 -1.52 12.11 -20.87
CA PRO A 248 -1.16 11.44 -19.64
C PRO A 248 -2.34 11.40 -18.67
N LEU A 249 -2.62 10.24 -18.09
CA LEU A 249 -3.65 10.08 -17.08
C LEU A 249 -3.31 10.93 -15.86
N ARG A 250 -4.30 11.61 -15.29
CA ARG A 250 -4.13 12.57 -14.20
C ARG A 250 -5.17 12.38 -13.12
N ASN A 251 -4.94 13.07 -12.00
CA ASN A 251 -5.84 13.06 -10.85
C ASN A 251 -6.14 11.64 -10.35
N VAL A 252 -5.10 10.80 -10.35
CA VAL A 252 -5.20 9.42 -9.92
C VAL A 252 -5.49 9.37 -8.42
N ARG A 253 -6.55 8.66 -8.05
CA ARG A 253 -6.99 8.48 -6.66
C ARG A 253 -7.20 7.00 -6.40
N THR A 254 -6.76 6.57 -5.23
CA THR A 254 -6.99 5.21 -4.74
C THR A 254 -7.79 5.27 -3.45
N THR A 255 -8.92 4.59 -3.41
CA THR A 255 -9.77 4.44 -2.22
C THR A 255 -9.57 3.06 -1.62
N VAL A 256 -9.29 3.02 -0.31
CA VAL A 256 -9.19 1.82 0.50
C VAL A 256 -10.23 1.87 1.63
N GLU A 257 -10.85 0.73 1.92
CA GLU A 257 -11.68 0.55 3.11
C GLU A 257 -10.77 0.15 4.27
N VAL A 258 -10.91 0.87 5.39
CA VAL A 258 -10.11 0.66 6.59
C VAL A 258 -10.99 0.37 7.79
N GLU A 259 -10.61 -0.63 8.55
CA GLU A 259 -11.35 -1.07 9.73
C GLU A 259 -10.44 -1.09 10.96
N ARG A 260 -11.00 -0.70 12.11
CA ARG A 260 -10.37 -0.88 13.39
C ARG A 260 -10.80 -2.23 13.97
N ILE A 261 -9.84 -3.12 14.15
CA ILE A 261 -10.06 -4.48 14.71
C ILE A 261 -10.20 -4.39 16.23
N ALA A 262 -9.31 -3.64 16.88
CA ALA A 262 -9.25 -3.49 18.32
C ALA A 262 -8.53 -2.19 18.69
N GLU A 263 -8.74 -1.73 19.91
CA GLU A 263 -7.95 -0.70 20.55
C GLU A 263 -7.66 -1.09 22.01
N GLY A 264 -6.61 -0.52 22.56
CA GLY A 264 -6.19 -0.81 23.92
C GLY A 264 -5.02 0.06 24.35
N THR A 265 -4.39 -0.36 25.44
CA THR A 265 -3.22 0.31 26.00
C THR A 265 -2.10 -0.71 26.16
N LEU A 266 -0.88 -0.35 25.77
CA LEU A 266 0.28 -1.20 25.95
C LEU A 266 0.57 -1.38 27.45
N ASP A 267 0.77 -2.64 27.85
CA ASP A 267 1.10 -3.02 29.21
C ASP A 267 2.50 -2.51 29.58
N GLN A 268 2.61 -1.83 30.72
CA GLN A 268 3.87 -1.21 31.14
C GLN A 268 4.93 -2.26 31.52
N ASP A 269 4.53 -3.36 32.16
CA ASP A 269 5.44 -4.43 32.52
C ASP A 269 5.94 -5.18 31.28
N TRP A 270 5.06 -5.34 30.26
CA TRP A 270 5.42 -5.92 28.98
C TRP A 270 6.47 -5.08 28.26
N LEU A 271 6.30 -3.74 28.26
CA LEU A 271 7.25 -2.77 27.69
C LEU A 271 8.59 -2.80 28.45
N ALA A 272 8.56 -2.71 29.78
CA ALA A 272 9.75 -2.67 30.63
C ALA A 272 10.63 -3.92 30.46
N ARG A 273 10.01 -5.11 30.38
CA ARG A 273 10.73 -6.38 30.12
C ARG A 273 11.44 -6.43 28.77
N ARG A 274 11.13 -5.54 27.85
CA ARG A 274 11.75 -5.38 26.52
C ARG A 274 12.67 -4.17 26.42
N GLY A 275 12.93 -3.52 27.55
CA GLY A 275 13.83 -2.37 27.64
C GLY A 275 13.19 -1.04 27.20
N PHE A 276 11.86 -1.00 27.04
CA PHE A 276 11.15 0.24 26.72
C PHE A 276 10.70 0.94 27.99
N HIS A 277 11.28 2.13 28.26
CA HIS A 277 10.98 2.95 29.43
C HIS A 277 10.53 4.33 28.94
N PHE A 278 9.20 4.48 28.76
CA PHE A 278 8.57 5.71 28.24
C PHE A 278 7.82 6.50 29.31
#